data_071f687181fe23f23ba0844db2bedcab
#
_entry.id   071f687181fe23f23ba0844db2bedcab
#
_cell.length_a   1.000
_cell.length_b   1.000
_cell.length_c   1.000
_cell.angle_alpha   90.00
_cell.angle_beta   90.00
_cell.angle_gamma   90.00
#
_symmetry.space_group_name_H-M   'P 1'
#
loop_
_entity.id
_entity.type
_entity.pdbx_description
1 polymer ?
#
loop_
_entity_poly.entity_id
_entity_poly.type
_entity_poly.pdbx_seq_one_letter_code
_entity_poly.pdbx_strand_id
1 'polypeptide(L)'
;ENNGPTLAWIAGPAGAYTAKDHHFRSGQKIDKQVVLLNDTRRPQDFKVTWTAAVAGKEVGRGAEHGTLAVSETRFIPIEVIAPAVESGGKADGQITLTAMIGETTHQDTFAFRVFGEERSGKGQIAVVDPNGMTSKMLADLGYAIGAWDGESPLVVIGRNALKQDPTVSPKLEAWVRAGGRAVICAQDPQWMTQALGWRVCPKVSRRVFPMNSAITDGMDANDLRDWTGSSTLIEAYPEYSGDYPRGNERDQPYAGWHWGNRGGVSSAAIEKPHRSGWRPLLECEFDLAYTPLMELDYGKGRLLVCTLDLEDHVALDPAARRLAGRIIDYALRSPLSLRASKVVYLGGAEGREWLDKVGVAYQPSASLDASAGLLLIGPDATVDSAALTAYLEEGGKVFFLPRSQAQGWLGTSLKPAAAQFAGSLSATAWPEARGLSVSDLRWRSYLDTPPWLLSDGAEIGADGLVGRKVVGKGVAIFCQVDPDRFHADEKTYFRYTRWRSARAVAQLLANLGASFAADSRIFHPVDLWTADLDGAWQMKATLTLPPAGSDATAHADPGI
;
A
#
# COMPACT_ATOMS: atom_id res chain seq x y z
N GLU A 1 1.55 26.16 18.07
CA GLU A 1 0.13 26.38 18.37
C GLU A 1 -0.50 27.18 17.21
N ASN A 2 -1.58 26.65 16.60
CA ASN A 2 -2.12 27.20 15.35
C ASN A 2 -3.08 28.40 15.54
N ASN A 3 -3.33 28.84 16.78
CA ASN A 3 -4.33 29.84 17.09
C ASN A 3 -3.77 30.98 17.98
N GLY A 4 -2.48 31.27 17.91
CA GLY A 4 -1.86 32.38 18.58
C GLY A 4 -2.16 33.73 17.89
N PRO A 5 -2.08 34.87 18.62
CA PRO A 5 -2.25 36.18 18.03
C PRO A 5 -1.08 36.59 17.13
N THR A 6 0.03 35.88 17.17
CA THR A 6 1.14 35.97 16.23
C THR A 6 1.53 34.57 15.82
N LEU A 7 1.90 34.36 14.54
CA LEU A 7 2.35 33.08 14.01
C LEU A 7 3.55 33.29 13.09
N ALA A 8 4.42 32.27 13.05
CA ALA A 8 5.48 32.18 12.06
C ALA A 8 5.68 30.71 11.65
N TRP A 9 5.77 30.46 10.33
CA TRP A 9 6.02 29.11 9.81
C TRP A 9 6.69 29.14 8.44
N ILE A 10 7.19 27.98 7.99
CA ILE A 10 7.75 27.76 6.66
C ILE A 10 6.64 27.30 5.72
N ALA A 11 6.43 28.03 4.63
CA ALA A 11 5.39 27.81 3.65
C ALA A 11 5.97 27.47 2.26
N GLY A 12 5.09 27.10 1.33
CA GLY A 12 5.40 26.92 -0.08
C GLY A 12 5.84 28.21 -0.78
N PRO A 13 6.15 28.16 -2.07
CA PRO A 13 6.65 29.30 -2.84
C PRO A 13 5.58 30.40 -3.02
N ALA A 14 6.01 31.54 -3.53
CA ALA A 14 5.13 32.66 -3.85
C ALA A 14 3.99 32.23 -4.80
N GLY A 15 2.75 32.64 -4.47
CA GLY A 15 1.55 32.21 -5.19
C GLY A 15 1.05 30.80 -4.90
N ALA A 16 1.82 29.99 -4.16
CA ALA A 16 1.44 28.62 -3.78
C ALA A 16 1.89 28.29 -2.34
N TYR A 17 1.63 29.17 -1.40
CA TYR A 17 2.12 29.07 -0.02
C TYR A 17 1.66 27.79 0.71
N THR A 18 0.57 27.16 0.28
CA THR A 18 0.08 25.89 0.83
C THR A 18 0.74 24.65 0.22
N ALA A 19 1.59 24.83 -0.82
CA ALA A 19 2.26 23.70 -1.47
C ALA A 19 3.28 23.05 -0.53
N LYS A 20 3.22 21.71 -0.46
CA LYS A 20 4.04 20.89 0.43
C LYS A 20 5.21 20.22 -0.29
N ASP A 21 5.55 20.65 -1.50
CA ASP A 21 6.66 20.08 -2.29
C ASP A 21 7.91 19.99 -1.44
N HIS A 22 8.46 18.79 -1.32
CA HIS A 22 9.58 18.50 -0.43
C HIS A 22 10.61 17.55 -1.04
N HIS A 23 10.44 17.18 -2.32
CA HIS A 23 11.41 16.41 -3.10
C HIS A 23 12.05 17.32 -4.15
N PHE A 24 13.36 17.38 -4.16
CA PHE A 24 14.13 18.21 -5.07
C PHE A 24 15.22 17.39 -5.76
N ARG A 25 15.57 17.75 -6.99
CA ARG A 25 16.72 17.18 -7.70
C ARG A 25 18.00 17.93 -7.33
N SER A 26 19.15 17.28 -7.45
CA SER A 26 20.44 17.95 -7.41
C SER A 26 20.45 19.17 -8.33
N GLY A 27 20.91 20.32 -7.82
CA GLY A 27 20.96 21.59 -8.55
C GLY A 27 19.62 22.33 -8.68
N GLN A 28 18.50 21.75 -8.25
CA GLN A 28 17.20 22.40 -8.29
C GLN A 28 17.10 23.50 -7.23
N LYS A 29 16.42 24.62 -7.56
CA LYS A 29 16.07 25.66 -6.60
C LYS A 29 15.01 25.13 -5.63
N ILE A 30 15.30 25.25 -4.34
CA ILE A 30 14.35 25.03 -3.24
C ILE A 30 13.73 26.39 -2.94
N ASP A 31 12.48 26.58 -3.34
CA ASP A 31 11.75 27.82 -3.22
C ASP A 31 10.69 27.70 -2.13
N LYS A 32 10.88 28.38 -1.04
CA LYS A 32 10.00 28.41 0.14
C LYS A 32 9.86 29.84 0.65
N GLN A 33 9.02 30.04 1.65
CA GLN A 33 8.83 31.32 2.30
C GLN A 33 8.70 31.15 3.81
N VAL A 34 9.16 32.13 4.57
CA VAL A 34 8.68 32.35 5.93
C VAL A 34 7.42 33.19 5.84
N VAL A 35 6.38 32.75 6.50
CA VAL A 35 5.15 33.54 6.69
C VAL A 35 5.12 34.02 8.13
N LEU A 36 4.92 35.34 8.31
CA LEU A 36 4.72 36.00 9.59
C LEU A 36 3.31 36.57 9.62
N LEU A 37 2.61 36.37 10.73
CA LEU A 37 1.27 36.88 10.95
C LEU A 37 1.24 37.68 12.25
N ASN A 38 0.71 38.91 12.18
CA ASN A 38 0.37 39.73 13.36
C ASN A 38 -1.14 39.94 13.41
N ASP A 39 -1.82 39.19 14.21
CA ASP A 39 -3.26 39.32 14.49
C ASP A 39 -3.53 40.04 15.83
N THR A 40 -2.55 40.76 16.36
CA THR A 40 -2.70 41.64 17.52
C THR A 40 -3.29 43.00 17.11
N ARG A 41 -3.74 43.77 18.09
CA ARG A 41 -4.31 45.11 17.85
C ARG A 41 -3.25 46.23 17.84
N ARG A 42 -1.97 45.89 17.74
CA ARG A 42 -0.85 46.85 17.71
C ARG A 42 0.27 46.35 16.80
N PRO A 43 1.08 47.25 16.23
CA PRO A 43 2.28 46.83 15.49
C PRO A 43 3.21 46.00 16.39
N GLN A 44 3.93 45.04 15.79
CA GLN A 44 4.87 44.16 16.48
C GLN A 44 6.21 44.15 15.73
N ASP A 45 7.28 44.38 16.47
CA ASP A 45 8.62 44.18 15.92
C ASP A 45 8.90 42.69 15.72
N PHE A 46 9.61 42.35 14.65
CA PHE A 46 10.00 40.97 14.39
C PHE A 46 11.48 40.83 14.08
N LYS A 47 12.02 39.67 14.40
CA LYS A 47 13.33 39.20 13.99
C LYS A 47 13.22 37.76 13.58
N VAL A 48 13.62 37.43 12.34
CA VAL A 48 13.60 36.10 11.72
C VAL A 48 15.00 35.66 11.42
N THR A 49 15.29 34.40 11.70
CA THR A 49 16.47 33.70 11.22
C THR A 49 16.07 32.32 10.69
N TRP A 50 16.64 31.91 9.59
CA TRP A 50 16.49 30.56 9.09
C TRP A 50 17.81 29.97 8.61
N THR A 51 17.94 28.66 8.67
CA THR A 51 19.07 27.89 8.15
C THR A 51 18.55 26.70 7.38
N ALA A 52 19.19 26.37 6.27
CA ALA A 52 18.94 25.18 5.48
C ALA A 52 20.18 24.29 5.50
N ALA A 53 19.99 22.98 5.76
CA ALA A 53 21.07 22.02 5.78
C ALA A 53 20.66 20.76 4.98
N VAL A 54 21.62 20.10 4.34
CA VAL A 54 21.47 18.81 3.65
C VAL A 54 22.57 17.89 4.13
N ALA A 55 22.22 16.67 4.54
CA ALA A 55 23.15 15.71 5.16
C ALA A 55 24.01 16.34 6.27
N GLY A 56 23.39 17.21 7.09
CA GLY A 56 24.04 17.92 8.19
C GLY A 56 24.95 19.09 7.78
N LYS A 57 25.12 19.37 6.50
CA LYS A 57 25.91 20.52 6.00
C LYS A 57 24.99 21.68 5.66
N GLU A 58 25.31 22.88 6.16
CA GLU A 58 24.58 24.08 5.81
C GLU A 58 24.75 24.40 4.32
N VAL A 59 23.60 24.70 3.67
CA VAL A 59 23.50 25.04 2.24
C VAL A 59 22.88 26.42 2.02
N GLY A 60 22.36 27.04 3.07
CA GLY A 60 21.82 28.39 3.01
C GLY A 60 21.39 28.90 4.37
N ARG A 61 21.36 30.22 4.51
CA ARG A 61 20.83 30.91 5.69
C ARG A 61 20.28 32.27 5.33
N GLY A 62 19.42 32.80 6.16
CA GLY A 62 18.94 34.18 6.02
C GLY A 62 18.48 34.75 7.35
N ALA A 63 18.40 36.07 7.38
CA ALA A 63 17.87 36.83 8.52
C ALA A 63 17.15 38.09 8.02
N GLU A 64 16.05 38.43 8.67
CA GLU A 64 15.31 39.66 8.40
C GLU A 64 14.72 40.20 9.72
N HIS A 65 14.55 41.52 9.80
CA HIS A 65 13.92 42.18 10.92
C HIS A 65 13.11 43.39 10.44
N GLY A 66 12.17 43.81 11.25
CA GLY A 66 11.31 44.96 10.93
C GLY A 66 10.11 45.01 11.84
N THR A 67 9.08 45.70 11.39
CA THR A 67 7.82 45.84 12.15
C THR A 67 6.67 45.31 11.26
N LEU A 68 5.80 44.48 11.83
CA LEU A 68 4.54 44.05 11.23
C LEU A 68 3.44 45.04 11.67
N ALA A 69 2.70 45.55 10.73
CA ALA A 69 1.50 46.35 11.03
C ALA A 69 0.39 45.48 11.65
N VAL A 70 -0.65 46.12 12.16
CA VAL A 70 -1.86 45.42 12.64
C VAL A 70 -2.50 44.64 11.51
N SER A 71 -2.82 43.35 11.75
CA SER A 71 -3.41 42.42 10.79
C SER A 71 -2.55 42.17 9.51
N GLU A 72 -1.24 42.40 9.61
CA GLU A 72 -0.32 42.14 8.49
C GLU A 72 0.07 40.69 8.46
N THR A 73 0.06 40.13 7.21
CA THR A 73 0.73 38.88 6.87
C THR A 73 1.91 39.23 5.96
N ARG A 74 3.13 38.86 6.37
CA ARG A 74 4.35 39.11 5.60
C ARG A 74 4.95 37.81 5.12
N PHE A 75 5.45 37.82 3.86
CA PHE A 75 6.10 36.70 3.22
C PHE A 75 7.57 37.05 2.96
N ILE A 76 8.47 36.25 3.51
CA ILE A 76 9.93 36.42 3.36
C ILE A 76 10.45 35.22 2.55
N PRO A 77 11.06 35.43 1.36
CA PRO A 77 11.50 34.32 0.53
C PRO A 77 12.67 33.56 1.14
N ILE A 78 12.66 32.24 0.95
CA ILE A 78 13.75 31.31 1.22
C ILE A 78 14.15 30.69 -0.11
N GLU A 79 15.34 31.03 -0.61
CA GLU A 79 15.87 30.49 -1.85
C GLU A 79 17.20 29.78 -1.60
N VAL A 80 17.24 28.48 -1.89
CA VAL A 80 18.43 27.65 -1.70
C VAL A 80 18.60 26.77 -2.93
N ILE A 81 19.82 26.53 -3.35
CA ILE A 81 20.12 25.55 -4.40
C ILE A 81 20.43 24.21 -3.75
N ALA A 82 19.70 23.19 -4.14
CA ALA A 82 19.93 21.82 -3.67
C ALA A 82 21.36 21.37 -4.05
N PRO A 83 22.15 20.86 -3.12
CA PRO A 83 23.51 20.41 -3.42
C PRO A 83 23.50 19.17 -4.33
N ALA A 84 24.63 18.87 -4.93
CA ALA A 84 24.81 17.64 -5.70
C ALA A 84 24.74 16.42 -4.77
N VAL A 85 23.96 15.43 -5.19
CA VAL A 85 23.87 14.09 -4.59
C VAL A 85 24.29 13.08 -5.66
N GLU A 86 24.96 12.03 -5.27
CA GLU A 86 25.41 10.98 -6.22
C GLU A 86 24.23 10.34 -6.97
N SER A 87 24.49 9.87 -8.19
CA SER A 87 23.48 9.25 -9.03
C SER A 87 22.85 8.04 -8.33
N GLY A 88 21.52 7.97 -8.31
CA GLY A 88 20.73 6.95 -7.61
C GLY A 88 20.69 7.12 -6.08
N GLY A 89 21.41 8.11 -5.53
CA GLY A 89 21.40 8.44 -4.10
C GLY A 89 20.28 9.39 -3.70
N LYS A 90 20.09 9.58 -2.40
CA LYS A 90 19.26 10.64 -1.82
C LYS A 90 19.88 11.16 -0.53
N ALA A 91 19.61 12.40 -0.18
CA ALA A 91 20.06 13.05 1.04
C ALA A 91 18.91 13.77 1.74
N ASP A 92 18.79 13.60 3.04
CA ASP A 92 17.81 14.33 3.85
C ASP A 92 18.27 15.76 4.07
N GLY A 93 17.32 16.69 3.98
CA GLY A 93 17.52 18.11 4.21
C GLY A 93 16.47 18.67 5.16
N GLN A 94 16.78 19.80 5.75
CA GLN A 94 15.93 20.49 6.69
C GLN A 94 16.12 22.00 6.59
N ILE A 95 15.02 22.75 6.61
CA ILE A 95 15.03 24.18 6.88
C ILE A 95 14.53 24.37 8.32
N THR A 96 15.28 25.11 9.14
CA THR A 96 14.91 25.45 10.51
C THR A 96 14.67 26.96 10.58
N LEU A 97 13.55 27.34 11.16
CA LEU A 97 13.11 28.71 11.38
C LEU A 97 13.11 29.04 12.87
N THR A 98 13.62 30.22 13.21
CA THR A 98 13.36 30.88 14.48
C THR A 98 12.90 32.30 14.20
N ALA A 99 11.71 32.65 14.69
CA ALA A 99 11.11 33.96 14.52
C ALA A 99 10.66 34.51 15.87
N MET A 100 11.05 35.70 16.20
CA MET A 100 10.56 36.47 17.36
C MET A 100 9.62 37.54 16.84
N ILE A 101 8.39 37.59 17.34
CA ILE A 101 7.37 38.62 17.02
C ILE A 101 6.90 39.20 18.34
N GLY A 102 7.24 40.46 18.58
CA GLY A 102 7.12 41.05 19.90
C GLY A 102 7.91 40.26 20.94
N GLU A 103 7.26 39.77 21.96
CA GLU A 103 7.86 38.95 23.04
C GLU A 103 7.73 37.44 22.78
N THR A 104 7.06 37.02 21.67
CA THR A 104 6.76 35.62 21.39
C THR A 104 7.80 35.04 20.41
N THR A 105 8.40 33.92 20.80
CA THR A 105 9.31 33.17 19.93
C THR A 105 8.58 32.00 19.28
N HIS A 106 8.66 31.91 17.96
CA HIS A 106 8.14 30.83 17.13
C HIS A 106 9.30 30.01 16.54
N GLN A 107 9.12 28.72 16.48
CA GLN A 107 10.06 27.79 15.82
C GLN A 107 9.28 26.89 14.87
N ASP A 108 9.85 26.64 13.69
CA ASP A 108 9.31 25.69 12.72
C ASP A 108 10.43 24.98 11.98
N THR A 109 10.08 23.83 11.41
CA THR A 109 11.03 22.96 10.71
C THR A 109 10.37 22.36 9.50
N PHE A 110 10.99 22.50 8.34
CA PHE A 110 10.56 21.88 7.11
C PHE A 110 11.58 20.85 6.64
N ALA A 111 11.18 19.57 6.68
CA ALA A 111 12.00 18.47 6.19
C ALA A 111 11.79 18.28 4.68
N PHE A 112 12.89 18.06 3.93
CA PHE A 112 12.88 17.82 2.50
C PHE A 112 13.94 16.79 2.11
N ARG A 113 13.94 16.36 0.85
CA ARG A 113 14.93 15.44 0.28
C ARG A 113 15.51 15.94 -1.03
N VAL A 114 16.79 15.70 -1.19
CA VAL A 114 17.49 15.94 -2.45
C VAL A 114 17.84 14.58 -3.06
N PHE A 115 17.44 14.40 -4.31
CA PHE A 115 17.68 13.19 -5.08
C PHE A 115 18.76 13.43 -6.12
N GLY A 116 19.69 12.50 -6.21
CA GLY A 116 20.62 12.40 -7.32
C GLY A 116 19.89 12.01 -8.61
N GLU A 117 20.58 12.15 -9.73
CA GLU A 117 20.04 11.74 -11.03
C GLU A 117 19.72 10.25 -11.05
N GLU A 118 18.53 9.89 -11.51
CA GLU A 118 18.14 8.50 -11.70
C GLU A 118 18.71 7.98 -13.02
N ARG A 119 19.17 6.74 -13.00
CA ARG A 119 19.62 6.05 -14.20
C ARG A 119 18.45 5.84 -15.15
N SER A 120 18.68 6.10 -16.42
CA SER A 120 17.70 5.82 -17.46
C SER A 120 17.37 4.34 -17.54
N GLY A 121 16.10 4.03 -17.74
CA GLY A 121 15.63 2.68 -18.01
C GLY A 121 16.30 2.10 -19.27
N LYS A 122 16.52 0.78 -19.29
CA LYS A 122 17.08 0.08 -20.45
C LYS A 122 16.16 -1.07 -20.83
N GLY A 123 15.78 -1.13 -22.09
CA GLY A 123 14.98 -2.22 -22.65
C GLY A 123 13.88 -1.72 -23.56
N GLN A 124 13.34 -2.65 -24.33
CA GLN A 124 12.17 -2.43 -25.15
C GLN A 124 10.93 -2.88 -24.37
N ILE A 125 9.89 -2.09 -24.40
CA ILE A 125 8.62 -2.31 -23.69
C ILE A 125 7.48 -2.17 -24.69
N ALA A 126 6.58 -3.13 -24.71
CA ALA A 126 5.34 -2.96 -25.44
C ALA A 126 4.35 -2.14 -24.62
N VAL A 127 3.56 -1.31 -25.27
CA VAL A 127 2.59 -0.45 -24.60
C VAL A 127 1.24 -0.52 -25.30
N VAL A 128 0.18 -0.62 -24.50
CA VAL A 128 -1.20 -0.41 -24.93
C VAL A 128 -1.68 0.86 -24.25
N ASP A 129 -1.61 1.99 -24.95
CA ASP A 129 -1.86 3.31 -24.36
C ASP A 129 -2.58 4.23 -25.37
N PRO A 130 -3.90 4.16 -25.43
CA PRO A 130 -4.67 4.97 -26.37
C PRO A 130 -4.59 6.48 -26.10
N ASN A 131 -4.20 6.89 -24.87
CA ASN A 131 -4.12 8.29 -24.49
C ASN A 131 -2.71 8.89 -24.64
N GLY A 132 -1.68 8.07 -24.85
CA GLY A 132 -0.30 8.49 -25.03
C GLY A 132 0.42 8.96 -23.75
N MET A 133 -0.24 9.09 -22.62
CA MET A 133 0.35 9.61 -21.39
C MET A 133 1.36 8.64 -20.77
N THR A 134 0.99 7.36 -20.69
CA THR A 134 1.88 6.31 -20.18
C THR A 134 3.08 6.10 -21.11
N SER A 135 2.86 6.16 -22.42
CA SER A 135 3.93 6.11 -23.43
C SER A 135 4.93 7.24 -23.23
N LYS A 136 4.44 8.48 -23.04
CA LYS A 136 5.29 9.62 -22.76
C LYS A 136 6.10 9.42 -21.47
N MET A 137 5.47 8.99 -20.40
CA MET A 137 6.14 8.70 -19.12
C MET A 137 7.28 7.69 -19.28
N LEU A 138 7.03 6.58 -20.00
CA LEU A 138 8.03 5.53 -20.22
C LEU A 138 9.19 6.03 -21.08
N ALA A 139 8.92 6.85 -22.11
CA ALA A 139 9.95 7.49 -22.90
C ALA A 139 10.80 8.47 -22.07
N ASP A 140 10.17 9.27 -21.21
CA ASP A 140 10.85 10.18 -20.27
C ASP A 140 11.74 9.40 -19.27
N LEU A 141 11.37 8.17 -18.93
CA LEU A 141 12.18 7.25 -18.12
C LEU A 141 13.32 6.59 -18.90
N GLY A 142 13.36 6.73 -20.24
CA GLY A 142 14.43 6.25 -21.10
C GLY A 142 14.20 4.86 -21.71
N TYR A 143 12.98 4.32 -21.65
CA TYR A 143 12.65 3.04 -22.28
C TYR A 143 12.32 3.23 -23.78
N ALA A 144 12.72 2.25 -24.60
CA ALA A 144 12.25 2.17 -25.99
C ALA A 144 10.84 1.55 -26.00
N ILE A 145 9.90 2.22 -26.69
CA ILE A 145 8.48 1.86 -26.69
C ILE A 145 8.08 1.27 -28.04
N GLY A 146 7.29 0.21 -28.04
CA GLY A 146 6.68 -0.41 -29.21
C GLY A 146 5.24 -0.81 -28.99
N ALA A 147 4.53 -1.12 -30.08
CA ALA A 147 3.21 -1.73 -29.98
C ALA A 147 3.29 -3.14 -29.38
N TRP A 148 2.24 -3.57 -28.71
CA TRP A 148 2.19 -4.92 -28.18
C TRP A 148 1.90 -5.96 -29.28
N ASP A 149 2.91 -6.77 -29.55
CA ASP A 149 2.90 -7.85 -30.55
C ASP A 149 2.74 -9.25 -29.96
N GLY A 150 2.78 -9.36 -28.62
CA GLY A 150 2.74 -10.63 -27.89
C GLY A 150 4.12 -11.28 -27.68
N GLU A 151 5.21 -10.73 -28.22
CA GLU A 151 6.57 -11.27 -28.10
C GLU A 151 7.46 -10.46 -27.14
N SER A 152 7.07 -9.24 -26.83
CA SER A 152 7.81 -8.35 -25.94
C SER A 152 7.93 -8.93 -24.52
N PRO A 153 9.07 -8.74 -23.83
CA PRO A 153 9.28 -9.28 -22.49
C PRO A 153 8.36 -8.68 -21.42
N LEU A 154 7.85 -7.47 -21.68
CA LEU A 154 6.94 -6.73 -20.81
C LEU A 154 5.93 -5.96 -21.65
N VAL A 155 4.67 -5.98 -21.24
CA VAL A 155 3.65 -5.04 -21.72
C VAL A 155 3.22 -4.12 -20.59
N VAL A 156 3.12 -2.82 -20.87
CA VAL A 156 2.52 -1.83 -19.98
C VAL A 156 1.15 -1.43 -20.54
N ILE A 157 0.12 -1.65 -19.76
CA ILE A 157 -1.24 -1.23 -20.06
C ILE A 157 -1.42 0.15 -19.48
N GLY A 158 -1.59 1.12 -20.35
CA GLY A 158 -1.67 2.52 -20.00
C GLY A 158 -2.94 2.90 -19.22
N ARG A 159 -2.95 4.12 -18.77
CA ARG A 159 -4.04 4.72 -18.00
C ARG A 159 -5.38 4.60 -18.71
N ASN A 160 -6.36 3.99 -18.05
CA ASN A 160 -7.72 3.75 -18.55
C ASN A 160 -7.83 2.95 -19.86
N ALA A 161 -6.78 2.26 -20.29
CA ALA A 161 -6.75 1.54 -21.56
C ALA A 161 -7.73 0.36 -21.59
N LEU A 162 -7.91 -0.37 -20.48
CA LEU A 162 -8.78 -1.54 -20.42
C LEU A 162 -10.28 -1.18 -20.52
N LYS A 163 -10.66 0.01 -20.04
CA LYS A 163 -12.02 0.53 -20.22
C LYS A 163 -12.29 0.93 -21.67
N GLN A 164 -11.28 1.47 -22.35
CA GLN A 164 -11.39 1.94 -23.75
C GLN A 164 -11.38 0.78 -24.74
N ASP A 165 -10.59 -0.27 -24.48
CA ASP A 165 -10.56 -1.49 -25.30
C ASP A 165 -10.69 -2.74 -24.41
N PRO A 166 -11.92 -3.22 -24.18
CA PRO A 166 -12.17 -4.42 -23.40
C PRO A 166 -11.59 -5.70 -24.00
N THR A 167 -11.22 -5.71 -25.28
CA THR A 167 -10.63 -6.90 -25.95
C THR A 167 -9.21 -7.19 -25.50
N VAL A 168 -8.55 -6.21 -24.89
CA VAL A 168 -7.19 -6.35 -24.34
C VAL A 168 -7.18 -7.30 -23.14
N SER A 169 -8.19 -7.25 -22.26
CA SER A 169 -8.21 -8.03 -21.02
C SER A 169 -8.07 -9.55 -21.23
N PRO A 170 -8.87 -10.24 -22.06
CA PRO A 170 -8.72 -11.69 -22.26
C PRO A 170 -7.40 -12.06 -22.96
N LYS A 171 -6.92 -11.23 -23.88
CA LYS A 171 -5.61 -11.44 -24.54
C LYS A 171 -4.47 -11.32 -23.53
N LEU A 172 -4.52 -10.31 -22.66
CA LEU A 172 -3.53 -10.07 -21.62
C LEU A 172 -3.51 -11.23 -20.61
N GLU A 173 -4.67 -11.70 -20.17
CA GLU A 173 -4.79 -12.84 -19.26
C GLU A 173 -4.13 -14.09 -19.84
N ALA A 174 -4.46 -14.45 -21.09
CA ALA A 174 -3.90 -15.60 -21.76
C ALA A 174 -2.37 -15.48 -21.92
N TRP A 175 -1.90 -14.31 -22.30
CA TRP A 175 -0.48 -14.04 -22.52
C TRP A 175 0.33 -14.09 -21.22
N VAL A 176 -0.17 -13.48 -20.12
CA VAL A 176 0.49 -13.57 -18.81
C VAL A 176 0.50 -15.01 -18.31
N ARG A 177 -0.60 -15.75 -18.47
CA ARG A 177 -0.65 -17.17 -18.09
C ARG A 177 0.40 -18.01 -18.83
N ALA A 178 0.71 -17.68 -20.08
CA ALA A 178 1.72 -18.35 -20.91
C ALA A 178 3.17 -17.99 -20.53
N GLY A 179 3.40 -16.93 -19.75
CA GLY A 179 4.73 -16.51 -19.28
C GLY A 179 5.06 -15.04 -19.48
N GLY A 180 4.13 -14.27 -20.04
CA GLY A 180 4.27 -12.84 -20.22
C GLY A 180 4.28 -12.06 -18.89
N ARG A 181 4.77 -10.84 -18.94
CA ARG A 181 4.83 -9.95 -17.80
C ARG A 181 4.11 -8.64 -18.10
N ALA A 182 3.25 -8.18 -17.19
CA ALA A 182 2.46 -6.98 -17.43
C ALA A 182 2.48 -6.03 -16.23
N VAL A 183 2.41 -4.74 -16.53
CA VAL A 183 2.10 -3.68 -15.59
C VAL A 183 0.83 -2.99 -16.06
N ILE A 184 -0.19 -2.94 -15.24
CA ILE A 184 -1.42 -2.21 -15.49
C ILE A 184 -1.36 -0.91 -14.70
N CYS A 185 -1.27 0.22 -15.38
CA CYS A 185 -1.35 1.55 -14.79
C CYS A 185 -2.79 1.87 -14.33
N ALA A 186 -2.98 3.02 -13.70
CA ALA A 186 -4.26 3.44 -13.12
C ALA A 186 -5.42 3.27 -14.11
N GLN A 187 -6.45 2.55 -13.68
CA GLN A 187 -7.71 2.38 -14.39
C GLN A 187 -8.83 3.10 -13.66
N ASP A 188 -9.90 3.40 -14.35
CA ASP A 188 -11.09 4.01 -13.78
C ASP A 188 -11.62 3.19 -12.59
N PRO A 189 -11.79 3.77 -11.37
CA PRO A 189 -12.20 3.05 -10.19
C PRO A 189 -13.57 2.38 -10.31
N GLN A 190 -14.52 3.05 -10.97
CA GLN A 190 -15.85 2.52 -11.19
C GLN A 190 -15.81 1.33 -12.15
N TRP A 191 -15.01 1.42 -13.21
CA TRP A 191 -14.81 0.31 -14.13
C TRP A 191 -14.17 -0.89 -13.43
N MET A 192 -13.12 -0.68 -12.61
CA MET A 192 -12.51 -1.77 -11.84
C MET A 192 -13.51 -2.46 -10.92
N THR A 193 -14.37 -1.70 -10.26
CA THR A 193 -15.41 -2.25 -9.38
C THR A 193 -16.44 -3.05 -10.17
N GLN A 194 -16.93 -2.52 -11.30
CA GLN A 194 -18.00 -3.16 -12.08
C GLN A 194 -17.51 -4.32 -12.94
N ALA A 195 -16.36 -4.16 -13.60
CA ALA A 195 -15.84 -5.15 -14.54
C ALA A 195 -15.03 -6.25 -13.87
N LEU A 196 -14.33 -5.94 -12.78
CA LEU A 196 -13.44 -6.87 -12.08
C LEU A 196 -14.01 -7.33 -10.72
N GLY A 197 -15.08 -6.69 -10.23
CA GLY A 197 -15.61 -6.97 -8.90
C GLY A 197 -14.70 -6.52 -7.76
N TRP A 198 -13.70 -5.67 -8.04
CA TRP A 198 -12.74 -5.24 -7.05
C TRP A 198 -13.32 -4.16 -6.12
N ARG A 199 -12.94 -4.22 -4.86
CA ARG A 199 -13.26 -3.19 -3.89
C ARG A 199 -12.25 -2.07 -4.00
N VAL A 200 -12.67 -0.94 -4.56
CA VAL A 200 -11.79 0.19 -4.89
C VAL A 200 -12.23 1.42 -4.11
N CYS A 201 -11.30 2.04 -3.40
CA CYS A 201 -11.49 3.37 -2.84
C CYS A 201 -11.13 4.41 -3.90
N PRO A 202 -12.10 5.19 -4.42
CA PRO A 202 -11.86 6.16 -5.49
C PRO A 202 -11.35 7.50 -4.94
N LYS A 203 -10.61 7.50 -3.86
CA LYS A 203 -10.09 8.69 -3.21
C LYS A 203 -8.58 8.80 -3.41
N VAL A 204 -8.12 10.04 -3.47
CA VAL A 204 -6.69 10.36 -3.52
C VAL A 204 -6.01 9.97 -2.23
N SER A 205 -5.00 9.14 -2.34
CA SER A 205 -4.05 8.93 -1.25
C SER A 205 -2.87 9.88 -1.42
N ARG A 206 -2.71 10.81 -0.50
CA ARG A 206 -1.55 11.72 -0.44
C ARG A 206 -0.37 11.14 0.30
N ARG A 207 -0.57 10.04 1.00
CA ARG A 207 0.46 9.32 1.74
C ARG A 207 0.28 7.83 1.54
N VAL A 208 1.35 7.20 1.09
CA VAL A 208 1.44 5.76 0.87
C VAL A 208 2.63 5.24 1.67
N PHE A 209 2.57 4.00 2.12
CA PHE A 209 3.62 3.39 2.93
C PHE A 209 4.27 2.25 2.18
N PRO A 210 5.61 2.15 2.17
CA PRO A 210 6.30 1.04 1.54
C PRO A 210 6.13 -0.24 2.37
N MET A 211 5.90 -1.34 1.67
CA MET A 211 6.02 -2.68 2.24
C MET A 211 7.38 -3.27 1.87
N ASN A 212 7.81 -4.32 2.57
CA ASN A 212 9.11 -4.95 2.30
C ASN A 212 9.12 -5.63 0.91
N SER A 213 9.71 -4.95 -0.07
CA SER A 213 9.87 -5.45 -1.43
C SER A 213 11.10 -4.83 -2.11
N ALA A 214 11.61 -5.47 -3.16
CA ALA A 214 12.74 -4.93 -3.93
C ALA A 214 12.41 -3.61 -4.65
N ILE A 215 11.13 -3.33 -4.93
CA ILE A 215 10.68 -2.06 -5.53
C ILE A 215 10.88 -0.90 -4.56
N THR A 216 10.62 -1.14 -3.27
CA THR A 216 10.65 -0.11 -2.23
C THR A 216 11.94 -0.07 -1.43
N ASP A 217 12.94 -0.87 -1.81
CA ASP A 217 14.22 -0.91 -1.11
C ASP A 217 14.86 0.48 -0.98
N GLY A 218 15.23 0.86 0.25
CA GLY A 218 15.76 2.18 0.57
C GLY A 218 14.77 3.35 0.40
N MET A 219 13.48 3.09 0.17
CA MET A 219 12.40 4.09 0.23
C MET A 219 11.68 4.02 1.58
N ASP A 220 11.13 5.14 2.00
CA ASP A 220 10.30 5.23 3.20
C ASP A 220 9.03 6.06 2.92
N ALA A 221 8.19 6.23 3.95
CA ALA A 221 6.93 6.96 3.82
C ALA A 221 7.11 8.46 3.44
N ASN A 222 8.29 9.04 3.62
CA ASN A 222 8.54 10.41 3.19
C ASN A 222 8.81 10.52 1.69
N ASP A 223 9.27 9.45 1.03
CA ASP A 223 9.38 9.40 -0.43
C ASP A 223 8.01 9.23 -1.11
N LEU A 224 7.01 8.78 -0.37
CA LEU A 224 5.71 8.36 -0.87
C LEU A 224 4.57 9.23 -0.33
N ARG A 225 4.82 10.53 -0.21
CA ARG A 225 3.81 11.50 0.22
C ARG A 225 3.93 12.81 -0.53
N ASP A 226 2.81 13.50 -0.66
CA ASP A 226 2.71 14.87 -1.17
C ASP A 226 3.60 15.11 -2.43
N TRP A 227 3.47 14.25 -3.46
CA TRP A 227 4.27 14.37 -4.69
C TRP A 227 4.04 15.71 -5.38
N THR A 228 5.09 16.29 -5.92
CA THR A 228 5.03 17.56 -6.63
C THR A 228 4.12 17.46 -7.86
N GLY A 229 3.16 18.36 -7.97
CA GLY A 229 2.22 18.42 -9.10
C GLY A 229 0.77 18.16 -8.70
N SER A 230 -0.07 18.02 -9.71
CA SER A 230 -1.50 17.77 -9.59
C SER A 230 -1.91 16.61 -10.46
N SER A 231 -2.82 15.78 -9.96
CA SER A 231 -3.42 14.67 -10.69
C SER A 231 -4.38 15.19 -11.76
N THR A 232 -4.38 14.55 -12.94
CA THR A 232 -5.41 14.74 -13.97
C THR A 232 -6.53 13.71 -13.86
N LEU A 233 -6.41 12.71 -12.97
CA LEU A 233 -7.44 11.71 -12.68
C LEU A 233 -8.43 12.15 -11.60
N ILE A 234 -8.15 13.23 -10.93
CA ILE A 234 -8.88 13.72 -9.77
C ILE A 234 -9.21 15.18 -10.03
N GLU A 235 -10.41 15.56 -9.66
CA GLU A 235 -10.84 16.94 -9.80
C GLU A 235 -10.03 17.88 -8.89
N ALA A 236 -9.69 19.04 -9.43
CA ALA A 236 -9.17 20.15 -8.65
C ALA A 236 -10.20 20.57 -7.60
N TYR A 237 -9.76 21.30 -6.56
CA TYR A 237 -10.73 21.98 -5.72
C TYR A 237 -11.69 22.77 -6.60
N PRO A 238 -13.00 22.67 -6.35
CA PRO A 238 -13.94 23.56 -7.01
C PRO A 238 -13.51 24.99 -6.69
N GLU A 239 -13.40 25.82 -7.71
CA GLU A 239 -13.20 27.26 -7.50
C GLU A 239 -14.34 27.74 -6.59
N TYR A 240 -13.98 28.47 -5.53
CA TYR A 240 -14.95 29.05 -4.63
C TYR A 240 -15.68 30.15 -5.40
N SER A 241 -16.78 29.78 -6.08
CA SER A 241 -17.76 30.75 -6.54
C SER A 241 -18.56 31.20 -5.30
N GLY A 242 -18.84 32.49 -5.19
CA GLY A 242 -19.65 33.04 -4.07
C GLY A 242 -21.04 32.44 -3.93
N ASP A 243 -21.44 31.58 -4.86
CA ASP A 243 -22.69 30.84 -4.95
C ASP A 243 -22.62 29.42 -4.37
N TYR A 244 -21.57 29.12 -3.61
CA TYR A 244 -21.50 27.83 -2.90
C TYR A 244 -22.69 27.72 -1.95
N PRO A 245 -23.59 26.71 -2.07
CA PRO A 245 -24.76 26.58 -1.25
C PRO A 245 -24.36 26.55 0.24
N ARG A 246 -24.79 27.55 0.98
CA ARG A 246 -24.63 27.59 2.43
C ARG A 246 -25.78 26.82 3.03
N GLY A 247 -25.55 25.63 3.48
CA GLY A 247 -26.55 24.86 4.18
C GLY A 247 -26.33 23.35 4.09
N ASN A 248 -27.17 22.63 4.79
CA ASN A 248 -27.20 21.16 4.82
C ASN A 248 -27.74 20.56 3.50
N GLU A 249 -27.39 21.11 2.36
CA GLU A 249 -27.73 20.53 1.07
C GLU A 249 -26.89 19.26 0.89
N ARG A 250 -27.42 18.16 1.44
CA ARG A 250 -26.85 16.81 1.40
C ARG A 250 -26.75 16.24 -0.02
N ASP A 251 -27.25 16.97 -0.99
CA ASP A 251 -27.38 16.53 -2.37
C ASP A 251 -26.21 16.92 -3.27
N GLN A 252 -25.21 17.59 -2.72
CA GLN A 252 -23.99 17.89 -3.47
C GLN A 252 -23.03 16.70 -3.35
N PRO A 253 -22.62 16.07 -4.46
CA PRO A 253 -21.67 14.96 -4.44
C PRO A 253 -20.31 15.29 -3.80
N TYR A 254 -20.09 16.56 -3.45
CA TYR A 254 -18.89 17.11 -2.82
C TYR A 254 -19.13 17.70 -1.43
N ALA A 255 -20.26 17.41 -0.79
CA ALA A 255 -20.51 17.81 0.60
C ALA A 255 -19.59 17.01 1.54
N GLY A 256 -18.37 17.48 1.72
CA GLY A 256 -17.34 16.87 2.58
C GLY A 256 -15.97 17.48 2.36
N TRP A 257 -15.00 17.03 3.13
CA TRP A 257 -13.60 17.40 2.93
C TRP A 257 -13.11 16.89 1.58
N HIS A 258 -12.81 17.81 0.68
CA HIS A 258 -12.20 17.55 -0.60
C HIS A 258 -10.76 18.07 -0.58
N TRP A 259 -9.80 17.17 -0.74
CA TRP A 259 -8.38 17.53 -0.66
C TRP A 259 -7.83 18.14 -1.96
N GLY A 260 -8.65 18.22 -3.01
CA GLY A 260 -8.21 18.60 -4.35
C GLY A 260 -7.28 17.55 -4.96
N ASN A 261 -6.67 17.90 -6.07
CA ASN A 261 -5.84 17.01 -6.88
C ASN A 261 -4.33 17.22 -6.70
N ARG A 262 -3.89 18.14 -5.85
CA ARG A 262 -2.45 18.42 -5.63
C ARG A 262 -1.85 17.47 -4.62
N GLY A 263 -0.61 17.04 -4.87
CA GLY A 263 0.15 16.19 -3.97
C GLY A 263 -0.37 14.77 -3.86
N GLY A 264 -1.17 14.30 -4.82
CA GLY A 264 -1.64 12.93 -4.89
C GLY A 264 -0.49 11.97 -5.16
N VAL A 265 -0.45 10.83 -4.46
CA VAL A 265 0.48 9.73 -4.75
C VAL A 265 -0.25 8.61 -5.47
N SER A 266 -1.51 8.40 -5.13
CA SER A 266 -2.37 7.43 -5.78
C SER A 266 -3.74 8.04 -6.08
N SER A 267 -4.27 7.77 -7.25
CA SER A 267 -5.60 8.24 -7.68
C SER A 267 -6.75 7.36 -7.17
N ALA A 268 -6.45 6.12 -6.84
CA ALA A 268 -7.35 5.15 -6.25
C ALA A 268 -6.55 4.12 -5.47
N ALA A 269 -7.21 3.39 -4.59
CA ALA A 269 -6.58 2.30 -3.86
C ALA A 269 -7.50 1.08 -3.84
N ILE A 270 -6.91 -0.10 -4.02
CA ILE A 270 -7.62 -1.38 -4.03
C ILE A 270 -7.57 -1.94 -2.61
N GLU A 271 -8.72 -2.35 -2.06
CA GLU A 271 -8.71 -3.09 -0.80
C GLU A 271 -7.85 -4.35 -0.97
N LYS A 272 -6.93 -4.61 -0.05
CA LYS A 272 -6.03 -5.76 -0.13
C LYS A 272 -6.85 -7.06 -0.20
N PRO A 273 -6.69 -7.90 -1.25
CA PRO A 273 -7.44 -9.14 -1.38
C PRO A 273 -7.19 -10.12 -0.23
N HIS A 274 -8.22 -10.82 0.22
CA HIS A 274 -8.17 -11.72 1.39
C HIS A 274 -8.06 -13.21 1.00
N ARG A 275 -8.55 -13.56 -0.20
CA ARG A 275 -8.70 -14.96 -0.66
C ARG A 275 -7.95 -15.20 -1.97
N SER A 276 -6.75 -14.68 -2.07
CA SER A 276 -5.98 -14.75 -3.30
C SER A 276 -4.47 -14.71 -3.05
N GLY A 277 -3.69 -15.00 -4.09
CA GLY A 277 -2.25 -14.87 -4.08
C GLY A 277 -1.74 -13.47 -4.42
N TRP A 278 -2.60 -12.48 -4.59
CA TRP A 278 -2.19 -11.08 -4.78
C TRP A 278 -1.34 -10.60 -3.60
N ARG A 279 -0.17 -10.06 -3.90
CA ARG A 279 0.77 -9.54 -2.91
C ARG A 279 0.82 -8.03 -2.99
N PRO A 280 0.38 -7.31 -1.95
CA PRO A 280 0.59 -5.88 -1.84
C PRO A 280 2.07 -5.55 -1.74
N LEU A 281 2.48 -4.46 -2.38
CA LEU A 281 3.85 -3.93 -2.38
C LEU A 281 3.92 -2.55 -1.73
N LEU A 282 2.78 -1.87 -1.67
CA LEU A 282 2.53 -0.61 -0.96
C LEU A 282 1.20 -0.71 -0.21
N GLU A 283 1.04 0.12 0.81
CA GLU A 283 -0.21 0.20 1.56
C GLU A 283 -0.62 1.65 1.87
N CYS A 284 -1.92 1.89 2.00
CA CYS A 284 -2.47 3.22 2.26
C CYS A 284 -3.88 3.16 2.84
N GLU A 285 -4.45 4.33 3.05
CA GLU A 285 -5.84 4.57 3.46
C GLU A 285 -6.20 3.99 4.82
N PHE A 286 -7.51 3.94 5.09
CA PHE A 286 -8.03 3.56 6.39
C PHE A 286 -7.46 2.20 6.83
N ASP A 287 -6.85 2.22 8.01
CA ASP A 287 -6.30 1.03 8.67
C ASP A 287 -5.22 0.29 7.87
N LEU A 288 -4.63 0.97 6.85
CA LEU A 288 -3.69 0.37 5.89
C LEU A 288 -4.25 -0.87 5.18
N ALA A 289 -5.57 -0.93 5.03
CA ALA A 289 -6.27 -2.04 4.40
C ALA A 289 -6.24 -2.00 2.88
N TYR A 290 -5.73 -0.93 2.27
CA TYR A 290 -5.70 -0.70 0.84
C TYR A 290 -4.29 -0.70 0.28
N THR A 291 -4.17 -0.97 -1.00
CA THR A 291 -2.91 -0.98 -1.75
C THR A 291 -3.04 -0.26 -3.07
N PRO A 292 -2.11 0.65 -3.43
CA PRO A 292 -2.04 1.23 -4.76
C PRO A 292 -1.11 0.45 -5.71
N LEU A 293 -0.38 -0.55 -5.20
CA LEU A 293 0.52 -1.38 -5.99
C LEU A 293 0.53 -2.80 -5.45
N MET A 294 0.14 -3.76 -6.28
CA MET A 294 0.16 -5.18 -5.93
C MET A 294 0.59 -6.04 -7.12
N GLU A 295 1.07 -7.24 -6.85
CA GLU A 295 1.50 -8.20 -7.85
C GLU A 295 0.81 -9.57 -7.69
N LEU A 296 0.70 -10.28 -8.81
CA LEU A 296 0.27 -11.68 -8.84
C LEU A 296 1.17 -12.47 -9.82
N ASP A 297 1.77 -13.55 -9.34
CA ASP A 297 2.35 -14.55 -10.21
C ASP A 297 1.21 -15.44 -10.75
N TYR A 298 0.96 -15.38 -12.06
CA TYR A 298 -0.18 -15.99 -12.72
C TYR A 298 0.25 -16.92 -13.83
N GLY A 299 -0.04 -18.20 -13.68
CA GLY A 299 0.48 -19.22 -14.59
C GLY A 299 2.01 -19.22 -14.58
N LYS A 300 2.60 -18.94 -15.75
CA LYS A 300 4.06 -18.82 -15.92
C LYS A 300 4.55 -17.38 -15.96
N GLY A 301 3.69 -16.41 -15.77
CA GLY A 301 3.99 -14.99 -15.88
C GLY A 301 3.69 -14.19 -14.61
N ARG A 302 3.73 -12.87 -14.73
CA ARG A 302 3.48 -11.93 -13.64
C ARG A 302 2.66 -10.75 -14.07
N LEU A 303 1.76 -10.32 -13.21
CA LEU A 303 0.96 -9.13 -13.35
C LEU A 303 1.20 -8.20 -12.17
N LEU A 304 1.47 -6.93 -12.45
CA LEU A 304 1.44 -5.84 -11.47
C LEU A 304 0.25 -4.93 -11.79
N VAL A 305 -0.46 -4.51 -10.75
CA VAL A 305 -1.51 -3.48 -10.84
C VAL A 305 -1.07 -2.29 -10.03
N CYS A 306 -1.05 -1.12 -10.66
CA CYS A 306 -0.53 0.12 -10.13
C CYS A 306 -1.57 1.23 -10.29
N THR A 307 -2.14 1.71 -9.19
CA THR A 307 -3.04 2.86 -9.17
C THR A 307 -2.34 4.14 -8.69
N LEU A 308 -1.00 4.10 -8.61
CA LEU A 308 -0.20 5.30 -8.37
C LEU A 308 -0.37 6.28 -9.54
N ASP A 309 -0.38 7.55 -9.22
CA ASP A 309 -0.53 8.62 -10.22
C ASP A 309 0.84 9.01 -10.82
N LEU A 310 1.47 8.03 -11.48
CA LEU A 310 2.84 8.17 -11.99
C LEU A 310 2.94 9.14 -13.17
N GLU A 311 2.01 9.06 -14.10
CA GLU A 311 2.05 9.81 -15.36
C GLU A 311 2.04 11.33 -15.13
N ASP A 312 1.35 11.79 -14.11
CA ASP A 312 1.28 13.21 -13.77
C ASP A 312 2.48 13.69 -12.96
N HIS A 313 3.20 12.80 -12.27
CA HIS A 313 4.23 13.18 -11.30
C HIS A 313 5.67 12.84 -11.69
N VAL A 314 5.92 11.84 -12.55
CA VAL A 314 7.28 11.37 -12.90
C VAL A 314 8.19 12.49 -13.45
N ALA A 315 7.63 13.41 -14.22
CA ALA A 315 8.38 14.55 -14.75
C ALA A 315 8.74 15.59 -13.67
N LEU A 316 7.92 15.70 -12.64
CA LEU A 316 7.98 16.77 -11.63
C LEU A 316 8.66 16.31 -10.34
N ASP A 317 8.36 15.12 -9.87
CA ASP A 317 8.80 14.60 -8.58
C ASP A 317 9.87 13.50 -8.73
N PRO A 318 11.06 13.67 -8.16
CA PRO A 318 12.13 12.68 -8.30
C PRO A 318 11.85 11.36 -7.56
N ALA A 319 11.06 11.35 -6.49
CA ALA A 319 10.68 10.11 -5.81
C ALA A 319 9.67 9.30 -6.64
N ALA A 320 8.69 9.96 -7.26
CA ALA A 320 7.78 9.34 -8.22
C ALA A 320 8.54 8.74 -9.42
N ARG A 321 9.51 9.49 -9.96
CA ARG A 321 10.38 9.02 -11.05
C ARG A 321 11.16 7.77 -10.67
N ARG A 322 11.76 7.77 -9.47
CA ARG A 322 12.51 6.62 -8.93
C ARG A 322 11.62 5.40 -8.80
N LEU A 323 10.45 5.55 -8.21
CA LEU A 323 9.51 4.44 -8.01
C LEU A 323 9.01 3.88 -9.34
N ALA A 324 8.64 4.74 -10.30
CA ALA A 324 8.21 4.32 -11.64
C ALA A 324 9.28 3.48 -12.35
N GLY A 325 10.52 3.94 -12.38
CA GLY A 325 11.64 3.19 -12.94
C GLY A 325 11.83 1.82 -12.28
N ARG A 326 11.74 1.76 -10.95
CA ARG A 326 11.86 0.50 -10.19
C ARG A 326 10.72 -0.47 -10.45
N ILE A 327 9.48 0.02 -10.60
CA ILE A 327 8.33 -0.82 -10.95
C ILE A 327 8.57 -1.50 -12.29
N ILE A 328 9.00 -0.75 -13.30
CA ILE A 328 9.24 -1.28 -14.64
C ILE A 328 10.44 -2.25 -14.64
N ASP A 329 11.55 -1.89 -14.00
CA ASP A 329 12.73 -2.76 -13.90
C ASP A 329 12.43 -4.05 -13.13
N TYR A 330 11.65 -3.96 -12.07
CA TYR A 330 11.19 -5.13 -11.33
C TYR A 330 10.29 -6.03 -12.18
N ALA A 331 9.33 -5.45 -12.88
CA ALA A 331 8.46 -6.19 -13.78
C ALA A 331 9.25 -6.93 -14.87
N LEU A 332 10.28 -6.29 -15.43
CA LEU A 332 11.14 -6.88 -16.45
C LEU A 332 12.01 -8.03 -15.93
N ARG A 333 12.61 -7.89 -14.74
CA ARG A 333 13.77 -8.70 -14.33
C ARG A 333 13.55 -9.58 -13.11
N SER A 334 12.53 -9.29 -12.27
CA SER A 334 12.38 -10.03 -11.02
C SER A 334 12.03 -11.51 -11.26
N PRO A 335 12.60 -12.44 -10.48
CA PRO A 335 12.23 -13.84 -10.57
C PRO A 335 10.76 -14.05 -10.18
N LEU A 336 10.10 -15.00 -10.82
CA LEU A 336 8.75 -15.42 -10.42
C LEU A 336 8.80 -16.24 -9.14
N SER A 337 7.79 -16.12 -8.31
CA SER A 337 7.60 -17.02 -7.19
C SER A 337 7.11 -18.37 -7.71
N LEU A 338 7.79 -19.43 -7.34
CA LEU A 338 7.40 -20.77 -7.76
C LEU A 338 6.09 -21.16 -7.05
N ARG A 339 5.04 -21.43 -7.83
CA ARG A 339 3.84 -22.09 -7.33
C ARG A 339 4.15 -23.55 -7.02
N ALA A 340 3.56 -24.07 -5.96
CA ALA A 340 3.65 -25.50 -5.67
C ALA A 340 2.97 -26.30 -6.78
N SER A 341 3.65 -27.31 -7.30
CA SER A 341 3.11 -28.19 -8.34
C SER A 341 1.86 -28.95 -7.84
N LYS A 342 1.81 -29.23 -6.55
CA LYS A 342 0.74 -29.94 -5.88
C LYS A 342 0.64 -29.44 -4.44
N VAL A 343 -0.56 -29.04 -4.02
CA VAL A 343 -0.90 -28.68 -2.63
C VAL A 343 -1.75 -29.78 -2.04
N VAL A 344 -1.29 -30.38 -0.96
CA VAL A 344 -1.93 -31.54 -0.34
C VAL A 344 -2.33 -31.20 1.10
N TYR A 345 -3.56 -31.53 1.47
CA TYR A 345 -4.06 -31.36 2.83
C TYR A 345 -4.18 -32.72 3.55
N LEU A 346 -3.65 -32.75 4.76
CA LEU A 346 -3.75 -33.85 5.72
C LEU A 346 -4.55 -33.39 6.94
N GLY A 347 -5.65 -34.04 7.23
CA GLY A 347 -6.51 -33.72 8.39
C GLY A 347 -8.00 -33.96 8.13
N GLY A 348 -8.80 -33.67 9.13
CA GLY A 348 -10.24 -33.89 9.13
C GLY A 348 -11.05 -32.78 8.47
N ALA A 349 -12.35 -32.76 8.78
CA ALA A 349 -13.32 -31.86 8.18
C ALA A 349 -13.12 -30.39 8.61
N GLU A 350 -12.80 -30.16 9.87
CA GLU A 350 -12.61 -28.81 10.43
C GLU A 350 -11.56 -28.01 9.65
N GLY A 351 -10.39 -28.59 9.44
CA GLY A 351 -9.33 -27.90 8.68
C GLY A 351 -9.67 -27.75 7.20
N ARG A 352 -10.48 -28.65 6.60
CA ARG A 352 -10.98 -28.46 5.22
C ARG A 352 -11.90 -27.25 5.14
N GLU A 353 -12.86 -27.15 6.04
CA GLU A 353 -13.76 -26.01 6.11
C GLU A 353 -12.99 -24.69 6.28
N TRP A 354 -11.98 -24.68 7.14
CA TRP A 354 -11.11 -23.54 7.33
C TRP A 354 -10.36 -23.15 6.05
N LEU A 355 -9.76 -24.11 5.32
CA LEU A 355 -9.06 -23.87 4.07
C LEU A 355 -9.99 -23.40 2.95
N ASP A 356 -11.21 -23.93 2.88
CA ASP A 356 -12.22 -23.51 1.91
C ASP A 356 -12.64 -22.04 2.14
N LYS A 357 -12.76 -21.61 3.39
CA LYS A 357 -13.01 -20.21 3.76
C LYS A 357 -11.84 -19.30 3.38
N VAL A 358 -10.62 -19.76 3.55
CA VAL A 358 -9.42 -19.03 3.09
C VAL A 358 -9.31 -19.01 1.57
N GLY A 359 -9.98 -19.95 0.88
CA GLY A 359 -10.02 -20.02 -0.58
C GLY A 359 -8.85 -20.76 -1.24
N VAL A 360 -8.10 -21.56 -0.49
CA VAL A 360 -6.96 -22.33 -1.00
C VAL A 360 -7.42 -23.50 -1.85
N ALA A 361 -6.76 -23.70 -2.99
CA ALA A 361 -6.94 -24.90 -3.79
C ALA A 361 -6.00 -26.01 -3.31
N TYR A 362 -6.56 -27.16 -2.91
CA TYR A 362 -5.81 -28.29 -2.37
C TYR A 362 -6.41 -29.64 -2.76
N GLN A 363 -5.66 -30.72 -2.55
CA GLN A 363 -6.11 -32.10 -2.68
C GLN A 363 -6.07 -32.77 -1.31
N PRO A 364 -7.18 -33.35 -0.80
CA PRO A 364 -7.14 -34.07 0.44
C PRO A 364 -6.38 -35.40 0.31
N SER A 365 -5.65 -35.80 1.35
CA SER A 365 -4.96 -37.08 1.44
C SER A 365 -5.11 -37.67 2.84
N ALA A 366 -5.09 -39.01 2.92
CA ALA A 366 -5.07 -39.74 4.18
C ALA A 366 -3.65 -39.97 4.74
N SER A 367 -2.61 -39.75 3.92
CA SER A 367 -1.21 -39.93 4.31
C SER A 367 -0.32 -38.87 3.70
N LEU A 368 0.90 -38.72 4.26
CA LEU A 368 1.91 -37.81 3.73
C LEU A 368 2.24 -38.17 2.27
N ASP A 369 2.17 -37.18 1.40
CA ASP A 369 2.56 -37.30 -0.01
C ASP A 369 3.89 -36.58 -0.22
N ALA A 370 4.95 -37.36 -0.37
CA ALA A 370 6.31 -36.83 -0.56
C ALA A 370 6.47 -36.07 -1.88
N SER A 371 5.55 -36.23 -2.84
CA SER A 371 5.55 -35.48 -4.11
C SER A 371 4.88 -34.11 -4.04
N ALA A 372 4.25 -33.77 -2.90
CA ALA A 372 3.62 -32.48 -2.71
C ALA A 372 4.66 -31.35 -2.72
N GLY A 373 4.36 -30.26 -3.40
CA GLY A 373 5.16 -29.04 -3.33
C GLY A 373 4.85 -28.21 -2.09
N LEU A 374 3.66 -28.42 -1.49
CA LEU A 374 3.22 -27.83 -0.23
C LEU A 374 2.29 -28.80 0.50
N LEU A 375 2.60 -29.08 1.77
CA LEU A 375 1.71 -29.83 2.68
C LEU A 375 0.99 -28.86 3.62
N LEU A 376 -0.32 -29.02 3.73
CA LEU A 376 -1.18 -28.34 4.69
C LEU A 376 -1.58 -29.38 5.75
N ILE A 377 -1.29 -29.10 7.02
CA ILE A 377 -1.52 -30.08 8.10
C ILE A 377 -2.56 -29.52 9.08
N GLY A 378 -3.69 -30.21 9.17
CA GLY A 378 -4.80 -29.87 10.05
C GLY A 378 -4.50 -30.14 11.53
N PRO A 379 -5.30 -29.56 12.45
CA PRO A 379 -5.08 -29.70 13.89
C PRO A 379 -5.21 -31.15 14.40
N ASP A 380 -6.03 -31.94 13.75
CA ASP A 380 -6.36 -33.33 14.06
C ASP A 380 -5.58 -34.38 13.26
N ALA A 381 -4.65 -33.92 12.40
CA ALA A 381 -3.87 -34.82 11.56
C ALA A 381 -2.95 -35.72 12.39
N THR A 382 -2.78 -36.96 11.94
CA THR A 382 -1.74 -37.85 12.44
C THR A 382 -0.68 -38.00 11.38
N VAL A 383 0.53 -37.54 11.65
CA VAL A 383 1.66 -37.57 10.71
C VAL A 383 2.87 -38.15 11.42
N ASP A 384 3.53 -39.10 10.75
CA ASP A 384 4.81 -39.62 11.22
C ASP A 384 5.87 -38.50 11.21
N SER A 385 6.43 -38.21 12.38
CA SER A 385 7.43 -37.16 12.56
C SER A 385 8.72 -37.42 11.78
N ALA A 386 9.12 -38.68 11.60
CA ALA A 386 10.32 -39.01 10.83
C ALA A 386 10.10 -38.78 9.33
N ALA A 387 8.95 -39.22 8.80
CA ALA A 387 8.58 -38.97 7.42
C ALA A 387 8.41 -37.47 7.11
N LEU A 388 7.84 -36.71 8.04
CA LEU A 388 7.69 -35.27 7.91
C LEU A 388 9.04 -34.53 7.94
N THR A 389 9.95 -34.96 8.80
CA THR A 389 11.31 -34.43 8.86
C THR A 389 12.06 -34.71 7.56
N ALA A 390 12.01 -35.95 7.06
CA ALA A 390 12.64 -36.32 5.79
C ALA A 390 12.08 -35.50 4.61
N TYR A 391 10.77 -35.29 4.54
CA TYR A 391 10.14 -34.43 3.53
C TYR A 391 10.69 -32.98 3.57
N LEU A 392 10.85 -32.42 4.76
CA LEU A 392 11.43 -31.08 4.92
C LEU A 392 12.91 -31.04 4.57
N GLU A 393 13.70 -32.06 4.96
CA GLU A 393 15.13 -32.13 4.66
C GLU A 393 15.41 -32.08 3.15
N GLU A 394 14.51 -32.66 2.34
CA GLU A 394 14.58 -32.65 0.87
C GLU A 394 14.07 -31.32 0.24
N GLY A 395 13.61 -30.37 1.04
CA GLY A 395 13.15 -29.06 0.58
C GLY A 395 11.65 -28.88 0.52
N GLY A 396 10.89 -29.78 1.13
CA GLY A 396 9.44 -29.69 1.25
C GLY A 396 9.00 -28.45 2.02
N LYS A 397 7.79 -28.00 1.78
CA LYS A 397 7.16 -26.88 2.47
C LYS A 397 5.93 -27.35 3.25
N VAL A 398 5.79 -26.89 4.48
CA VAL A 398 4.68 -27.28 5.35
C VAL A 398 4.02 -26.05 5.94
N PHE A 399 2.69 -26.06 5.97
CA PHE A 399 1.90 -25.08 6.71
C PHE A 399 1.00 -25.82 7.70
N PHE A 400 1.16 -25.52 8.97
CA PHE A 400 0.35 -26.08 10.06
C PHE A 400 -0.80 -25.12 10.38
N LEU A 401 -2.03 -25.67 10.34
CA LEU A 401 -3.23 -24.95 10.71
C LEU A 401 -3.29 -24.72 12.24
N PRO A 402 -4.11 -23.76 12.72
CA PRO A 402 -4.26 -23.47 14.14
C PRO A 402 -4.62 -24.70 14.95
N ARG A 403 -4.03 -24.87 16.16
CA ARG A 403 -4.34 -25.95 17.07
C ARG A 403 -4.32 -25.51 18.52
N SER A 404 -5.10 -26.20 19.34
CA SER A 404 -5.30 -25.89 20.76
C SER A 404 -4.75 -26.98 21.67
N GLN A 405 -3.46 -27.33 21.52
CA GLN A 405 -2.80 -28.38 22.31
C GLN A 405 -1.38 -27.91 22.68
N ALA A 406 -0.94 -28.29 23.90
CA ALA A 406 0.36 -27.85 24.42
C ALA A 406 1.55 -28.33 23.59
N GLN A 407 1.48 -29.56 23.06
CA GLN A 407 2.53 -30.10 22.20
C GLN A 407 2.23 -29.79 20.74
N GLY A 408 3.13 -29.08 20.08
CA GLY A 408 3.09 -28.77 18.66
C GLY A 408 3.75 -29.84 17.80
N TRP A 409 3.81 -29.54 16.48
CA TRP A 409 4.49 -30.35 15.50
C TRP A 409 6.02 -30.10 15.54
N LEU A 410 6.81 -31.07 15.12
CA LEU A 410 8.27 -30.95 14.98
C LEU A 410 8.99 -30.44 16.26
N GLY A 411 8.50 -30.83 17.44
CA GLY A 411 9.09 -30.42 18.70
C GLY A 411 8.79 -28.97 19.11
N THR A 412 7.80 -28.33 18.52
CA THR A 412 7.32 -27.02 18.98
C THR A 412 6.44 -27.16 20.21
N SER A 413 6.36 -26.11 20.99
CA SER A 413 5.45 -26.01 22.15
C SER A 413 4.50 -24.84 22.00
N LEU A 414 3.27 -25.04 22.49
CA LEU A 414 2.26 -23.99 22.50
C LEU A 414 1.71 -23.80 23.93
N LYS A 415 1.25 -22.59 24.22
CA LYS A 415 0.59 -22.24 25.48
C LYS A 415 -0.60 -21.32 25.19
N PRO A 416 -1.65 -21.35 26.02
CA PRO A 416 -2.71 -20.35 25.94
C PRO A 416 -2.12 -18.95 26.12
N ALA A 417 -2.62 -17.99 25.35
CA ALA A 417 -2.29 -16.59 25.56
C ALA A 417 -2.83 -16.11 26.92
N ALA A 418 -2.25 -15.04 27.45
CA ALA A 418 -2.83 -14.36 28.62
C ALA A 418 -4.21 -13.78 28.27
N ALA A 419 -5.03 -13.55 29.27
CA ALA A 419 -6.29 -12.83 29.10
C ALA A 419 -6.03 -11.47 28.45
N GLN A 420 -6.98 -11.02 27.63
CA GLN A 420 -6.88 -9.74 26.89
C GLN A 420 -5.71 -9.66 25.89
N PHE A 421 -5.23 -10.79 25.39
CA PHE A 421 -4.22 -10.82 24.34
C PHE A 421 -4.74 -10.12 23.08
N ALA A 422 -3.95 -9.17 22.58
CA ALA A 422 -4.16 -8.51 21.30
C ALA A 422 -2.86 -8.66 20.48
N GLY A 423 -2.92 -9.52 19.48
CA GLY A 423 -1.75 -9.80 18.64
C GLY A 423 -1.30 -8.58 17.84
N SER A 424 -0.01 -8.54 17.54
CA SER A 424 0.56 -7.63 16.56
C SER A 424 1.67 -8.34 15.78
N LEU A 425 1.82 -8.02 14.49
CA LEU A 425 2.95 -8.49 13.71
C LEU A 425 4.12 -7.53 13.93
N SER A 426 5.18 -8.02 14.57
CA SER A 426 6.49 -7.39 14.44
C SER A 426 7.03 -7.68 13.04
N ALA A 427 7.71 -6.69 12.43
CA ALA A 427 8.34 -6.89 11.14
C ALA A 427 9.25 -8.12 11.18
N THR A 428 8.93 -9.14 10.39
CA THR A 428 9.74 -10.33 10.25
C THR A 428 10.49 -10.29 8.93
N ALA A 429 11.76 -10.66 8.94
CA ALA A 429 12.58 -10.74 7.73
C ALA A 429 12.36 -12.05 6.94
N TRP A 430 11.35 -12.84 7.29
CA TRP A 430 11.12 -14.14 6.64
C TRP A 430 10.61 -13.98 5.20
N PRO A 431 11.16 -14.71 4.25
CA PRO A 431 10.63 -14.72 2.87
C PRO A 431 9.14 -15.05 2.81
N GLU A 432 8.67 -15.92 3.71
CA GLU A 432 7.28 -16.36 3.80
C GLU A 432 6.33 -15.26 4.32
N ALA A 433 6.86 -14.21 4.95
CA ALA A 433 6.10 -13.04 5.43
C ALA A 433 6.11 -11.85 4.44
N ARG A 434 6.62 -12.01 3.21
CA ARG A 434 6.60 -10.95 2.20
C ARG A 434 5.17 -10.49 1.91
N GLY A 435 4.98 -9.17 1.77
CA GLY A 435 3.64 -8.59 1.56
C GLY A 435 2.77 -8.53 2.83
N LEU A 436 3.33 -8.83 3.99
CA LEU A 436 2.73 -8.55 5.29
C LEU A 436 3.37 -7.32 5.93
N SER A 437 2.57 -6.57 6.65
CA SER A 437 3.00 -5.41 7.44
C SER A 437 2.56 -5.56 8.90
N VAL A 438 3.03 -4.65 9.76
CA VAL A 438 2.64 -4.62 11.17
C VAL A 438 1.13 -4.45 11.37
N SER A 439 0.41 -3.91 10.39
CA SER A 439 -1.04 -3.72 10.45
C SER A 439 -1.83 -5.02 10.29
N ASP A 440 -1.29 -6.02 9.59
CA ASP A 440 -2.04 -7.20 9.16
C ASP A 440 -2.48 -8.12 10.28
N LEU A 441 -1.68 -8.24 11.34
CA LEU A 441 -2.01 -9.04 12.52
C LEU A 441 -2.24 -8.18 13.77
N ARG A 442 -2.40 -6.87 13.62
CA ARG A 442 -2.74 -6.01 14.74
C ARG A 442 -4.24 -6.10 15.03
N TRP A 443 -4.58 -6.69 16.16
CA TRP A 443 -5.95 -6.79 16.61
C TRP A 443 -6.40 -5.52 17.31
N ARG A 444 -7.58 -5.04 16.98
CA ARG A 444 -8.16 -3.84 17.62
C ARG A 444 -8.87 -4.16 18.94
N SER A 445 -9.11 -5.43 19.22
CA SER A 445 -9.72 -5.91 20.44
C SER A 445 -9.22 -7.32 20.74
N TYR A 446 -9.27 -7.72 22.00
CA TYR A 446 -8.90 -9.06 22.43
C TYR A 446 -10.06 -10.05 22.29
N LEU A 447 -9.73 -11.32 22.09
CA LEU A 447 -10.66 -12.45 22.14
C LEU A 447 -10.99 -12.80 23.59
N ASP A 448 -12.26 -13.11 23.88
CA ASP A 448 -12.68 -13.54 25.21
C ASP A 448 -12.09 -14.91 25.56
N THR A 449 -11.97 -15.80 24.59
CA THR A 449 -11.20 -17.04 24.71
C THR A 449 -9.84 -16.83 24.04
N PRO A 450 -8.73 -16.76 24.80
CA PRO A 450 -7.42 -16.51 24.22
C PRO A 450 -6.99 -17.58 23.21
N PRO A 451 -6.20 -17.23 22.19
CA PRO A 451 -5.62 -18.20 21.27
C PRO A 451 -4.49 -18.99 21.96
N TRP A 452 -4.11 -20.10 21.36
CA TRP A 452 -2.85 -20.75 21.68
C TRP A 452 -1.73 -20.09 20.88
N LEU A 453 -0.58 -19.85 21.53
CA LEU A 453 0.58 -19.20 20.97
C LEU A 453 1.76 -20.14 20.96
N LEU A 454 2.57 -20.09 19.93
CA LEU A 454 3.88 -20.73 19.92
C LEU A 454 4.75 -20.13 21.04
N SER A 455 5.39 -20.98 21.79
CA SER A 455 6.23 -20.59 22.92
C SER A 455 7.67 -21.08 22.81
N ASP A 456 7.92 -22.12 22.02
CA ASP A 456 9.26 -22.68 21.82
C ASP A 456 9.36 -23.59 20.59
N GLY A 457 10.59 -23.95 20.18
CA GLY A 457 10.89 -24.91 19.13
C GLY A 457 10.85 -24.38 17.70
N ALA A 458 10.59 -23.07 17.49
CA ALA A 458 10.59 -22.38 16.21
C ALA A 458 11.07 -20.93 16.36
N GLU A 459 11.43 -20.28 15.27
CA GLU A 459 11.52 -18.81 15.22
C GLU A 459 10.11 -18.24 15.41
N ILE A 460 9.94 -17.42 16.45
CA ILE A 460 8.63 -16.89 16.83
C ILE A 460 8.43 -15.51 16.22
N GLY A 461 7.30 -15.31 15.54
CA GLY A 461 6.83 -14.03 15.04
C GLY A 461 5.42 -13.72 15.49
N ALA A 462 4.99 -12.49 15.34
CA ALA A 462 3.64 -12.05 15.68
C ALA A 462 3.19 -12.46 17.10
N ASP A 463 4.06 -12.26 18.08
CA ASP A 463 3.82 -12.59 19.50
C ASP A 463 3.42 -14.07 19.74
N GLY A 464 3.86 -14.97 18.87
CA GLY A 464 3.55 -16.39 18.92
C GLY A 464 2.36 -16.83 18.05
N LEU A 465 1.73 -15.91 17.32
CA LEU A 465 0.66 -16.26 16.36
C LEU A 465 1.21 -16.96 15.13
N VAL A 466 2.46 -16.70 14.76
CA VAL A 466 3.12 -17.34 13.62
C VAL A 466 4.51 -17.78 14.04
N GLY A 467 4.92 -18.97 13.62
CA GLY A 467 6.27 -19.46 13.81
C GLY A 467 6.85 -20.01 12.51
N ARG A 468 8.16 -20.00 12.42
CA ARG A 468 8.95 -20.51 11.30
C ARG A 468 10.00 -21.49 11.77
N LYS A 469 10.15 -22.60 11.08
CA LYS A 469 11.23 -23.56 11.34
C LYS A 469 11.82 -24.04 10.03
N VAL A 470 13.12 -23.89 9.88
CA VAL A 470 13.86 -24.45 8.75
C VAL A 470 14.40 -25.81 9.17
N VAL A 471 14.18 -26.82 8.31
CA VAL A 471 14.68 -28.18 8.51
C VAL A 471 15.30 -28.61 7.18
N GLY A 472 16.61 -28.82 7.17
CA GLY A 472 17.34 -29.09 5.94
C GLY A 472 17.15 -27.96 4.90
N LYS A 473 16.62 -28.30 3.73
CA LYS A 473 16.30 -27.34 2.66
C LYS A 473 14.87 -26.82 2.72
N GLY A 474 14.03 -27.37 3.59
CA GLY A 474 12.61 -27.09 3.66
C GLY A 474 12.25 -26.09 4.77
N VAL A 475 11.00 -25.68 4.76
CA VAL A 475 10.44 -24.72 5.71
C VAL A 475 9.06 -25.17 6.20
N ALA A 476 8.87 -25.00 7.50
CA ALA A 476 7.58 -25.19 8.16
C ALA A 476 7.10 -23.86 8.74
N ILE A 477 5.85 -23.48 8.43
CA ILE A 477 5.15 -22.35 9.02
C ILE A 477 4.08 -22.88 9.96
N PHE A 478 4.09 -22.42 11.19
CA PHE A 478 3.08 -22.70 12.22
C PHE A 478 2.17 -21.48 12.32
N CYS A 479 0.89 -21.65 12.02
CA CYS A 479 -0.07 -20.55 12.06
C CYS A 479 -1.08 -20.80 13.18
N GLN A 480 -1.18 -19.85 14.11
CA GLN A 480 -2.19 -19.82 15.17
C GLN A 480 -3.23 -18.72 14.94
N VAL A 481 -3.17 -18.07 13.77
CA VAL A 481 -4.15 -17.09 13.34
C VAL A 481 -5.37 -17.82 12.82
N ASP A 482 -6.51 -17.62 13.47
CA ASP A 482 -7.80 -18.17 13.05
C ASP A 482 -8.79 -17.03 12.81
N PRO A 483 -9.03 -16.66 11.54
CA PRO A 483 -9.96 -15.57 11.21
C PRO A 483 -11.40 -15.84 11.66
N ASP A 484 -11.80 -17.11 11.77
CA ASP A 484 -13.17 -17.49 12.13
C ASP A 484 -13.53 -17.21 13.60
N ARG A 485 -12.54 -16.88 14.42
CA ARG A 485 -12.76 -16.50 15.82
C ARG A 485 -13.17 -15.04 16.02
N PHE A 486 -13.15 -14.23 14.96
CA PHE A 486 -13.51 -12.81 15.04
C PHE A 486 -14.91 -12.57 14.48
N HIS A 487 -15.91 -12.56 15.35
CA HIS A 487 -17.29 -12.32 14.99
C HIS A 487 -17.68 -10.86 15.25
N ALA A 488 -18.22 -10.18 14.22
CA ALA A 488 -18.55 -8.77 14.30
C ALA A 488 -19.72 -8.45 15.24
N ASP A 489 -20.60 -9.41 15.48
CA ASP A 489 -21.68 -9.33 16.44
C ASP A 489 -21.20 -9.36 17.91
N GLU A 490 -20.06 -9.98 18.19
CA GLU A 490 -19.43 -9.93 19.50
C GLU A 490 -18.78 -8.57 19.75
N LYS A 491 -17.97 -8.07 18.79
CA LYS A 491 -17.26 -6.79 18.88
C LYS A 491 -17.14 -6.16 17.50
N THR A 492 -17.65 -4.97 17.34
CA THR A 492 -17.72 -4.25 16.04
C THR A 492 -16.40 -4.22 15.28
N TYR A 493 -15.27 -4.06 15.97
CA TYR A 493 -13.95 -4.02 15.32
C TYR A 493 -13.42 -5.38 14.89
N PHE A 494 -14.07 -6.48 15.28
CA PHE A 494 -13.66 -7.82 14.87
C PHE A 494 -13.79 -8.04 13.37
N ARG A 495 -14.72 -7.40 12.69
CA ARG A 495 -14.80 -7.48 11.22
C ARG A 495 -13.49 -7.09 10.55
N TYR A 496 -12.86 -5.99 10.96
CA TYR A 496 -11.57 -5.55 10.40
C TYR A 496 -10.42 -6.47 10.78
N THR A 497 -10.41 -6.94 12.01
CA THR A 497 -9.43 -7.91 12.49
C THR A 497 -9.54 -9.23 11.72
N ARG A 498 -10.76 -9.69 11.45
CA ARG A 498 -11.03 -10.87 10.63
C ARG A 498 -10.48 -10.72 9.22
N TRP A 499 -10.82 -9.63 8.55
CA TRP A 499 -10.37 -9.37 7.18
C TRP A 499 -8.84 -9.35 7.08
N ARG A 500 -8.17 -8.64 7.99
CA ARG A 500 -6.71 -8.59 8.03
C ARG A 500 -6.09 -9.95 8.35
N SER A 501 -6.66 -10.65 9.30
CA SER A 501 -6.19 -12.00 9.68
C SER A 501 -6.36 -12.99 8.52
N ALA A 502 -7.50 -12.98 7.82
CA ALA A 502 -7.74 -13.81 6.64
C ALA A 502 -6.73 -13.50 5.52
N ARG A 503 -6.48 -12.20 5.26
CA ARG A 503 -5.47 -11.78 4.29
C ARG A 503 -4.07 -12.24 4.69
N ALA A 504 -3.69 -12.09 5.96
CA ALA A 504 -2.38 -12.50 6.45
C ALA A 504 -2.15 -14.00 6.26
N VAL A 505 -3.13 -14.82 6.57
CA VAL A 505 -3.08 -16.27 6.36
C VAL A 505 -2.95 -16.61 4.87
N ALA A 506 -3.78 -16.00 4.03
CA ALA A 506 -3.72 -16.19 2.58
C ALA A 506 -2.33 -15.80 2.02
N GLN A 507 -1.75 -14.69 2.52
CA GLN A 507 -0.43 -14.25 2.08
C GLN A 507 0.70 -15.20 2.48
N LEU A 508 0.67 -15.75 3.71
CA LEU A 508 1.63 -16.77 4.15
C LEU A 508 1.54 -18.01 3.26
N LEU A 509 0.34 -18.48 2.97
CA LEU A 509 0.09 -19.62 2.09
C LEU A 509 0.55 -19.35 0.65
N ALA A 510 0.24 -18.18 0.10
CA ALA A 510 0.70 -17.77 -1.23
C ALA A 510 2.22 -17.75 -1.34
N ASN A 511 2.91 -17.26 -0.31
CA ASN A 511 4.37 -17.20 -0.27
C ASN A 511 5.02 -18.60 -0.16
N LEU A 512 4.31 -19.58 0.40
CA LEU A 512 4.72 -20.99 0.36
C LEU A 512 4.44 -21.64 -1.00
N GLY A 513 3.65 -21.01 -1.86
CA GLY A 513 3.32 -21.50 -3.19
C GLY A 513 1.89 -22.01 -3.36
N ALA A 514 1.01 -21.80 -2.40
CA ALA A 514 -0.39 -22.16 -2.53
C ALA A 514 -1.06 -21.43 -3.70
N SER A 515 -2.05 -22.07 -4.30
CA SER A 515 -2.94 -21.50 -5.31
C SER A 515 -4.32 -21.26 -4.70
N PHE A 516 -5.05 -20.31 -5.25
CA PHE A 516 -6.38 -19.94 -4.79
C PHE A 516 -7.39 -20.10 -5.92
N ALA A 517 -8.59 -20.56 -5.59
CA ALA A 517 -9.64 -20.75 -6.58
C ALA A 517 -10.00 -19.44 -7.30
N ALA A 518 -10.01 -18.32 -6.54
CA ALA A 518 -10.29 -17.00 -7.08
C ALA A 518 -9.25 -16.48 -8.08
N ASP A 519 -7.99 -16.98 -8.02
CA ASP A 519 -6.92 -16.62 -8.96
C ASP A 519 -7.00 -17.39 -10.29
N SER A 520 -8.01 -18.22 -10.49
CA SER A 520 -8.20 -18.96 -11.76
C SER A 520 -8.45 -18.03 -12.94
N ARG A 521 -8.98 -16.85 -12.69
CA ARG A 521 -9.28 -15.77 -13.64
C ARG A 521 -8.91 -14.42 -13.06
N ILE A 522 -8.37 -13.52 -13.88
CA ILE A 522 -7.96 -12.19 -13.45
C ILE A 522 -9.02 -11.14 -13.79
N PHE A 523 -9.48 -11.13 -15.06
CA PHE A 523 -10.36 -10.09 -15.58
C PHE A 523 -11.83 -10.53 -15.60
N HIS A 524 -12.28 -11.08 -14.49
CA HIS A 524 -13.67 -11.43 -14.27
C HIS A 524 -14.08 -11.06 -12.85
N PRO A 525 -15.36 -10.74 -12.62
CA PRO A 525 -15.87 -10.55 -11.27
C PRO A 525 -15.68 -11.85 -10.46
N VAL A 526 -14.78 -11.83 -9.51
CA VAL A 526 -14.52 -12.93 -8.59
C VAL A 526 -14.45 -12.39 -7.17
N ASP A 527 -14.87 -13.20 -6.20
CA ASP A 527 -14.74 -12.83 -4.79
C ASP A 527 -13.31 -13.06 -4.31
N LEU A 528 -12.52 -12.00 -4.25
CA LEU A 528 -11.17 -11.96 -3.71
C LEU A 528 -11.15 -11.66 -2.21
N TRP A 529 -12.28 -11.33 -1.64
CA TRP A 529 -12.42 -10.91 -0.25
C TRP A 529 -13.18 -11.96 0.55
N THR A 530 -12.99 -11.94 1.85
CA THR A 530 -13.78 -12.75 2.75
C THR A 530 -15.25 -12.35 2.57
N ALA A 531 -16.09 -13.31 2.18
CA ALA A 531 -17.52 -13.11 2.21
C ALA A 531 -17.93 -12.75 3.64
N ASP A 532 -18.90 -11.88 3.79
CA ASP A 532 -19.45 -11.56 5.09
C ASP A 532 -20.03 -12.84 5.71
N LEU A 533 -19.30 -13.41 6.65
CA LEU A 533 -19.69 -14.68 7.27
C LEU A 533 -20.88 -14.52 8.19
N ASP A 534 -21.23 -13.28 8.54
CA ASP A 534 -22.33 -13.00 9.47
C ASP A 534 -23.62 -12.57 8.77
N GLY A 535 -23.66 -12.55 7.42
CA GLY A 535 -24.86 -12.21 6.63
C GLY A 535 -25.42 -10.79 6.85
N ALA A 536 -24.90 -10.06 7.82
CA ALA A 536 -25.41 -8.76 8.24
C ALA A 536 -24.72 -7.56 7.56
N TRP A 537 -23.56 -7.77 6.93
CA TRP A 537 -22.74 -6.71 6.31
C TRP A 537 -22.38 -7.05 4.88
N GLN A 538 -23.37 -7.27 4.08
CA GLN A 538 -23.18 -6.94 2.66
C GLN A 538 -22.96 -5.43 2.64
N MET A 539 -21.71 -4.99 2.64
CA MET A 539 -21.43 -3.75 1.94
C MET A 539 -21.89 -4.04 0.52
N LYS A 540 -23.14 -3.70 0.22
CA LYS A 540 -23.54 -3.48 -1.13
C LYS A 540 -22.61 -2.39 -1.61
N ALA A 541 -21.51 -2.78 -2.23
CA ALA A 541 -20.69 -1.90 -3.05
C ALA A 541 -21.46 -1.55 -4.33
N THR A 542 -22.71 -1.26 -4.20
CA THR A 542 -23.51 -0.46 -5.07
C THR A 542 -23.52 0.93 -4.46
N LEU A 543 -22.40 1.63 -4.52
CA LEU A 543 -22.47 3.03 -4.87
C LEU A 543 -22.95 3.09 -6.32
N THR A 544 -24.17 2.64 -6.58
CA THR A 544 -24.98 3.19 -7.65
C THR A 544 -25.22 4.63 -7.18
N LEU A 545 -24.42 5.55 -7.69
CA LEU A 545 -24.86 6.94 -7.71
C LEU A 545 -26.28 6.90 -8.29
N PRO A 546 -27.29 7.43 -7.58
CA PRO A 546 -28.62 7.52 -8.15
C PRO A 546 -28.49 8.23 -9.51
N PRO A 547 -29.29 7.85 -10.53
CA PRO A 547 -29.28 8.57 -11.78
C PRO A 547 -29.52 10.05 -11.49
N ALA A 548 -28.77 10.92 -12.17
CA ALA A 548 -28.92 12.36 -12.01
C ALA A 548 -30.43 12.73 -12.15
N GLY A 549 -31.02 13.23 -11.05
CA GLY A 549 -32.44 13.59 -10.99
C GLY A 549 -33.35 12.66 -10.17
N SER A 550 -32.84 11.64 -9.48
CA SER A 550 -33.62 10.87 -8.53
C SER A 550 -33.55 11.49 -7.12
N ASP A 551 -34.70 11.66 -6.46
CA ASP A 551 -34.79 12.12 -5.08
C ASP A 551 -33.99 11.21 -4.13
N ALA A 552 -32.90 11.72 -3.60
CA ALA A 552 -31.96 11.01 -2.74
C ALA A 552 -32.38 11.07 -1.25
N THR A 553 -33.67 10.87 -0.96
CA THR A 553 -34.17 10.94 0.44
C THR A 553 -34.03 9.67 1.25
N ALA A 554 -33.32 8.65 0.76
CA ALA A 554 -33.12 7.40 1.46
C ALA A 554 -31.62 7.11 1.67
N HIS A 555 -30.91 7.96 2.43
CA HIS A 555 -29.60 7.61 2.93
C HIS A 555 -29.72 7.16 4.37
N ALA A 556 -29.61 5.85 4.58
CA ALA A 556 -29.19 5.35 5.85
C ALA A 556 -27.80 5.94 6.15
N ASP A 557 -27.68 6.64 7.25
CA ASP A 557 -26.45 7.14 7.82
C ASP A 557 -25.43 5.99 7.88
N PRO A 558 -24.28 6.04 7.21
CA PRO A 558 -23.22 5.08 7.44
C PRO A 558 -22.61 5.47 8.79
N GLY A 559 -23.24 5.06 9.87
CA GLY A 559 -22.70 5.23 11.20
C GLY A 559 -21.20 4.93 11.19
N ILE A 560 -20.42 5.90 11.64
CA ILE A 560 -18.97 5.89 11.81
C ILE A 560 -18.52 4.66 12.58
#